data_5099cd2196c3487e50683fb918930a65
#
_entry.id   5099cd2196c3487e50683fb918930a65
#
_cell.length_a   1.000
_cell.length_b   1.000
_cell.length_c   1.000
_cell.angle_alpha   90.00
_cell.angle_beta   90.00
_cell.angle_gamma   90.00
#
_symmetry.space_group_name_H-M   'P 1'
#
loop_
_entity.id
_entity.type
_entity.pdbx_description
1 polymer ?
#
loop_
_entity_poly.entity_id
_entity_poly.type
_entity_poly.pdbx_seq_one_letter_code
_entity_poly.pdbx_strand_id
1 'polypeptide(L)'
;MTSIDSSTDEPTDFSGLDEPQRVSGGEGELGHMDELRTDPISLFWRVRQECGDLGVFRIADRDICLASGAAANEAFFRAPDEALDQAAAYPFMTPVFGEGVVFDASPERRSEMLHNTALRGDHMRQHAVTIPHEVQRMVAEWGDEGEIDLLEWFSELTIYTSSACLIGPKFREQLDSRFAH
;
A
#
# COMPACT_ATOMS: atom_id res chain seq x y z
N MET A 1 -17.07 30.42 11.43
CA MET A 1 -17.66 30.39 10.10
C MET A 1 -16.62 30.92 9.14
N THR A 2 -15.70 30.09 8.72
CA THR A 2 -14.62 30.46 7.81
C THR A 2 -14.93 29.76 6.49
N SER A 3 -15.22 30.59 5.47
CA SER A 3 -15.45 30.18 4.08
C SER A 3 -14.30 29.32 3.57
N ILE A 4 -14.60 28.11 3.13
CA ILE A 4 -13.69 27.32 2.30
C ILE A 4 -13.79 27.90 0.90
N ASP A 5 -12.71 28.53 0.47
CA ASP A 5 -12.52 29.09 -0.86
C ASP A 5 -12.50 27.93 -1.87
N SER A 6 -13.51 27.90 -2.75
CA SER A 6 -13.54 26.96 -3.87
C SER A 6 -12.52 27.45 -4.91
N SER A 7 -11.26 27.00 -4.77
CA SER A 7 -10.27 27.21 -5.82
C SER A 7 -10.70 26.42 -7.06
N THR A 8 -10.90 27.13 -8.14
CA THR A 8 -11.18 26.67 -9.50
C THR A 8 -10.16 25.63 -9.93
N ASP A 9 -10.63 24.40 -10.18
CA ASP A 9 -9.91 23.34 -10.87
C ASP A 9 -9.61 23.76 -12.32
N GLU A 10 -8.54 24.48 -12.53
CA GLU A 10 -7.92 24.54 -13.86
C GLU A 10 -7.08 23.27 -14.04
N PRO A 11 -7.22 22.54 -15.16
CA PRO A 11 -6.39 21.38 -15.41
C PRO A 11 -4.92 21.80 -15.41
N THR A 12 -4.12 21.16 -14.55
CA THR A 12 -2.69 21.43 -14.43
C THR A 12 -2.01 21.12 -15.75
N ASP A 13 -1.42 22.12 -16.39
CA ASP A 13 -0.62 21.95 -17.60
C ASP A 13 0.75 21.37 -17.25
N PHE A 14 1.00 20.14 -17.64
CA PHE A 14 2.27 19.42 -17.45
C PHE A 14 3.23 19.54 -18.62
N SER A 15 2.88 20.26 -19.70
CA SER A 15 3.65 20.33 -20.96
C SER A 15 5.06 20.94 -20.83
N GLY A 16 5.38 21.55 -19.71
CA GLY A 16 6.68 22.18 -19.43
C GLY A 16 7.56 21.41 -18.45
N LEU A 17 7.14 20.22 -18.02
CA LEU A 17 7.93 19.40 -17.08
C LEU A 17 8.87 18.47 -17.85
N ASP A 18 10.10 18.33 -17.35
CA ASP A 18 11.05 17.35 -17.85
C ASP A 18 10.57 15.93 -17.56
N GLU A 19 10.69 15.04 -18.55
CA GLU A 19 10.43 13.62 -18.31
C GLU A 19 11.47 13.04 -17.34
N PRO A 20 11.06 12.14 -16.41
CA PRO A 20 12.00 11.48 -15.53
C PRO A 20 13.08 10.72 -16.31
N GLN A 21 14.31 10.77 -15.82
CA GLN A 21 15.44 10.10 -16.46
C GLN A 21 15.24 8.58 -16.46
N ARG A 22 15.68 7.92 -17.54
CA ARG A 22 15.67 6.46 -17.68
C ARG A 22 16.98 5.88 -17.14
N VAL A 23 16.86 4.79 -16.38
CA VAL A 23 18.01 4.02 -15.90
C VAL A 23 18.68 3.26 -17.06
N SER A 24 19.97 3.04 -16.95
CA SER A 24 20.73 2.26 -17.92
C SER A 24 20.33 0.78 -17.94
N GLY A 25 20.56 0.11 -19.07
CA GLY A 25 20.21 -1.30 -19.28
C GLY A 25 18.81 -1.50 -19.85
N GLY A 26 18.34 -2.75 -19.79
CA GLY A 26 16.98 -3.10 -20.25
C GLY A 26 16.77 -3.01 -21.76
N GLU A 27 17.79 -3.31 -22.58
CA GLU A 27 17.74 -3.16 -24.04
C GLU A 27 16.90 -4.25 -24.74
N GLY A 28 16.59 -5.37 -24.09
CA GLY A 28 15.77 -6.45 -24.67
C GLY A 28 14.27 -6.12 -24.71
N GLU A 29 13.47 -6.98 -25.34
CA GLU A 29 11.99 -6.85 -25.39
C GLU A 29 11.36 -6.78 -23.99
N LEU A 30 11.89 -7.51 -23.03
CA LEU A 30 11.38 -7.57 -21.65
C LEU A 30 11.89 -6.42 -20.75
N GLY A 31 12.78 -5.54 -21.28
CA GLY A 31 13.35 -4.48 -20.48
C GLY A 31 14.14 -5.01 -19.27
N HIS A 32 13.86 -4.53 -18.08
CA HIS A 32 14.50 -4.92 -16.84
C HIS A 32 13.77 -6.07 -16.09
N MET A 33 12.90 -6.82 -16.77
CA MET A 33 12.09 -7.87 -16.13
C MET A 33 12.94 -8.92 -15.41
N ASP A 34 14.00 -9.40 -16.04
CA ASP A 34 14.86 -10.45 -15.45
C ASP A 34 15.59 -9.91 -14.21
N GLU A 35 16.07 -8.69 -14.27
CA GLU A 35 16.70 -8.02 -13.15
C GLU A 35 15.71 -7.79 -12.00
N LEU A 36 14.50 -7.33 -12.30
CA LEU A 36 13.45 -7.17 -11.30
C LEU A 36 13.10 -8.49 -10.60
N ARG A 37 13.14 -9.60 -11.32
CA ARG A 37 12.84 -10.93 -10.73
C ARG A 37 13.98 -11.50 -9.91
N THR A 38 15.22 -11.24 -10.29
CA THR A 38 16.39 -11.87 -9.67
C THR A 38 17.00 -11.02 -8.57
N ASP A 39 17.08 -9.72 -8.77
CA ASP A 39 17.64 -8.77 -7.81
C ASP A 39 16.99 -7.38 -7.91
N PRO A 40 15.73 -7.25 -7.45
CA PRO A 40 15.02 -5.97 -7.49
C PRO A 40 15.70 -4.86 -6.70
N ILE A 41 16.40 -5.21 -5.63
CA ILE A 41 17.05 -4.21 -4.78
C ILE A 41 18.19 -3.51 -5.54
N SER A 42 19.04 -4.27 -6.23
CA SER A 42 20.12 -3.70 -7.05
C SER A 42 19.58 -2.85 -8.20
N LEU A 43 18.47 -3.27 -8.84
CA LEU A 43 17.81 -2.47 -9.86
C LEU A 43 17.32 -1.13 -9.27
N PHE A 44 16.58 -1.15 -8.17
CA PHE A 44 16.04 0.07 -7.55
C PHE A 44 17.16 1.00 -7.04
N TRP A 45 18.23 0.43 -6.50
CA TRP A 45 19.39 1.19 -6.08
C TRP A 45 20.08 1.89 -7.26
N ARG A 46 20.23 1.19 -8.40
CA ARG A 46 20.79 1.77 -9.63
C ARG A 46 19.90 2.88 -10.18
N VAL A 47 18.56 2.68 -10.22
CA VAL A 47 17.62 3.74 -10.60
C VAL A 47 17.85 4.98 -9.73
N ARG A 48 17.96 4.79 -8.42
CA ARG A 48 18.20 5.89 -7.48
C ARG A 48 19.53 6.58 -7.72
N GLN A 49 20.59 5.83 -8.01
CA GLN A 49 21.96 6.37 -8.24
C GLN A 49 22.04 7.16 -9.55
N GLU A 50 21.47 6.64 -10.62
CA GLU A 50 21.56 7.24 -11.94
C GLU A 50 20.54 8.37 -12.17
N CYS A 51 19.33 8.22 -11.65
CA CYS A 51 18.21 9.08 -11.98
C CYS A 51 17.76 10.00 -10.81
N GLY A 52 18.25 9.78 -9.60
CA GLY A 52 17.84 10.58 -8.43
C GLY A 52 16.53 10.12 -7.82
N ASP A 53 15.69 11.05 -7.34
CA ASP A 53 14.45 10.76 -6.61
C ASP A 53 13.33 10.20 -7.50
N LEU A 54 13.36 10.49 -8.79
CA LEU A 54 12.44 9.99 -9.80
C LEU A 54 13.22 9.39 -10.95
N GLY A 55 13.02 8.10 -11.21
CA GLY A 55 13.66 7.42 -12.31
C GLY A 55 12.75 6.40 -12.96
N VAL A 56 12.94 6.17 -14.26
CA VAL A 56 12.13 5.23 -15.05
C VAL A 56 12.94 4.01 -15.42
N PHE A 57 12.36 2.83 -15.24
CA PHE A 57 12.82 1.58 -15.81
C PHE A 57 11.68 0.92 -16.59
N ARG A 58 12.02 0.05 -17.54
CA ARG A 58 11.02 -0.57 -18.42
C ARG A 58 10.81 -2.04 -18.08
N ILE A 59 9.56 -2.46 -18.05
CA ILE A 59 9.15 -3.86 -17.93
C ILE A 59 8.25 -4.19 -19.12
N ALA A 60 8.76 -4.99 -20.04
CA ALA A 60 8.12 -5.28 -21.33
C ALA A 60 7.75 -3.99 -22.08
N ASP A 61 6.47 -3.74 -22.28
CA ASP A 61 5.91 -2.55 -22.94
C ASP A 61 5.56 -1.40 -21.99
N ARG A 62 5.81 -1.57 -20.68
CA ARG A 62 5.43 -0.59 -19.67
C ARG A 62 6.64 0.14 -19.08
N ASP A 63 6.51 1.43 -18.98
CA ASP A 63 7.41 2.26 -18.19
C ASP A 63 6.95 2.30 -16.73
N ILE A 64 7.87 2.02 -15.83
CA ILE A 64 7.64 2.03 -14.38
C ILE A 64 8.47 3.17 -13.80
N CYS A 65 7.81 4.12 -13.17
CA CYS A 65 8.47 5.19 -12.45
C CYS A 65 8.75 4.76 -11.00
N LEU A 66 10.00 4.78 -10.61
CA LEU A 66 10.42 4.63 -9.22
C LEU A 66 10.46 6.02 -8.57
N ALA A 67 9.56 6.25 -7.63
CA ALA A 67 9.56 7.42 -6.77
C ALA A 67 10.26 7.09 -5.45
N SER A 68 11.38 7.71 -5.19
CA SER A 68 12.20 7.50 -3.99
C SER A 68 12.47 8.83 -3.28
N GLY A 69 12.72 8.77 -1.96
CA GLY A 69 12.90 9.98 -1.17
C GLY A 69 11.60 10.59 -0.65
N ALA A 70 11.71 11.48 0.34
CA ALA A 70 10.55 11.99 1.08
C ALA A 70 9.63 12.85 0.20
N ALA A 71 10.18 13.74 -0.63
CA ALA A 71 9.41 14.65 -1.48
C ALA A 71 8.62 13.89 -2.55
N ALA A 72 9.24 12.91 -3.22
CA ALA A 72 8.59 12.11 -4.24
C ALA A 72 7.46 11.23 -3.65
N ASN A 73 7.69 10.65 -2.48
CA ASN A 73 6.67 9.90 -1.75
C ASN A 73 5.51 10.82 -1.31
N GLU A 74 5.81 12.01 -0.78
CA GLU A 74 4.77 12.96 -0.39
C GLU A 74 3.92 13.38 -1.59
N ALA A 75 4.53 13.68 -2.73
CA ALA A 75 3.84 14.02 -3.96
C ALA A 75 2.94 12.86 -4.43
N PHE A 76 3.44 11.62 -4.42
CA PHE A 76 2.66 10.44 -4.80
C PHE A 76 1.44 10.24 -3.89
N PHE A 77 1.61 10.27 -2.57
CA PHE A 77 0.53 10.03 -1.62
C PHE A 77 -0.48 11.19 -1.49
N ARG A 78 -0.13 12.38 -1.99
CA ARG A 78 -1.02 13.55 -2.05
C ARG A 78 -1.62 13.77 -3.44
N ALA A 79 -1.17 13.01 -4.44
CA ALA A 79 -1.69 13.15 -5.79
C ALA A 79 -3.19 12.86 -5.85
N PRO A 80 -3.97 13.68 -6.56
CA PRO A 80 -5.39 13.43 -6.75
C PRO A 80 -5.61 12.23 -7.68
N ASP A 81 -6.80 11.65 -7.63
CA ASP A 81 -7.17 10.47 -8.43
C ASP A 81 -7.06 10.71 -9.95
N GLU A 82 -7.22 11.97 -10.41
CA GLU A 82 -7.06 12.36 -11.81
C GLU A 82 -5.61 12.25 -12.30
N ALA A 83 -4.64 12.35 -11.38
CA ALA A 83 -3.21 12.23 -11.69
C ALA A 83 -2.70 10.79 -11.59
N LEU A 84 -3.34 9.95 -10.77
CA LEU A 84 -2.92 8.57 -10.52
C LEU A 84 -4.11 7.61 -10.63
N ASP A 85 -4.25 6.97 -11.79
CA ASP A 85 -5.30 5.97 -12.02
C ASP A 85 -4.95 4.63 -11.37
N GLN A 86 -5.53 4.39 -10.21
CA GLN A 86 -5.34 3.15 -9.46
C GLN A 86 -5.88 1.92 -10.20
N ALA A 87 -7.00 2.05 -10.91
CA ALA A 87 -7.60 0.94 -11.64
C ALA A 87 -6.71 0.50 -12.81
N ALA A 88 -6.15 1.46 -13.56
CA ALA A 88 -5.21 1.17 -14.64
C ALA A 88 -3.88 0.59 -14.12
N ALA A 89 -3.44 0.98 -12.91
CA ALA A 89 -2.21 0.47 -12.31
C ALA A 89 -2.33 -0.98 -11.79
N TYR A 90 -3.52 -1.37 -11.29
CA TYR A 90 -3.74 -2.67 -10.64
C TYR A 90 -4.85 -3.54 -11.27
N PRO A 91 -4.92 -3.70 -12.60
CA PRO A 91 -6.00 -4.46 -13.24
C PRO A 91 -6.04 -5.94 -12.81
N PHE A 92 -4.90 -6.50 -12.39
CA PHE A 92 -4.77 -7.87 -11.91
C PHE A 92 -5.36 -8.09 -10.50
N MET A 93 -5.68 -7.02 -9.78
CA MET A 93 -6.26 -7.11 -8.44
C MET A 93 -7.79 -7.18 -8.48
N THR A 94 -8.43 -6.69 -9.52
CA THR A 94 -9.89 -6.75 -9.68
C THR A 94 -10.45 -8.18 -9.57
N PRO A 95 -9.85 -9.22 -10.21
CA PRO A 95 -10.31 -10.60 -10.03
C PRO A 95 -10.19 -11.14 -8.61
N VAL A 96 -9.31 -10.57 -7.79
CA VAL A 96 -9.08 -11.00 -6.40
C VAL A 96 -10.07 -10.34 -5.45
N PHE A 97 -10.31 -9.04 -5.59
CA PHE A 97 -11.13 -8.26 -4.67
C PHE A 97 -12.56 -8.03 -5.15
N GLY A 98 -12.84 -8.24 -6.44
CA GLY A 98 -14.12 -7.96 -7.08
C GLY A 98 -14.17 -6.58 -7.72
N GLU A 99 -15.10 -6.41 -8.67
CA GLU A 99 -15.34 -5.16 -9.39
C GLU A 99 -15.99 -4.11 -8.47
N GLY A 100 -15.55 -2.86 -8.59
CA GLY A 100 -16.10 -1.71 -7.86
C GLY A 100 -15.84 -1.71 -6.34
N VAL A 101 -14.92 -2.58 -5.86
CA VAL A 101 -14.72 -2.76 -4.42
C VAL A 101 -13.55 -1.95 -3.89
N VAL A 102 -12.34 -2.13 -4.44
CA VAL A 102 -11.13 -1.48 -3.91
C VAL A 102 -10.37 -0.77 -5.02
N PHE A 103 -9.76 -1.54 -5.93
CA PHE A 103 -8.80 -1.02 -6.90
C PHE A 103 -9.45 -0.32 -8.08
N ASP A 104 -10.61 -0.76 -8.51
CA ASP A 104 -11.38 -0.21 -9.63
C ASP A 104 -12.64 0.57 -9.19
N ALA A 105 -12.77 0.82 -7.89
CA ALA A 105 -13.83 1.68 -7.37
C ALA A 105 -13.64 3.12 -7.89
N SER A 106 -14.76 3.80 -8.24
CA SER A 106 -14.71 5.21 -8.64
C SER A 106 -14.19 6.09 -7.49
N PRO A 107 -13.65 7.30 -7.79
CA PRO A 107 -13.22 8.25 -6.77
C PRO A 107 -14.29 8.54 -5.72
N GLU A 108 -15.55 8.73 -6.15
CA GLU A 108 -16.68 8.97 -5.25
C GLU A 108 -16.90 7.77 -4.33
N ARG A 109 -16.88 6.57 -4.88
CA ARG A 109 -17.03 5.32 -4.12
C ARG A 109 -15.91 5.15 -3.11
N ARG A 110 -14.67 5.43 -3.48
CA ARG A 110 -13.53 5.40 -2.55
C ARG A 110 -13.67 6.42 -1.43
N SER A 111 -14.10 7.65 -1.76
CA SER A 111 -14.35 8.69 -0.76
C SER A 111 -15.42 8.26 0.26
N GLU A 112 -16.52 7.67 -0.19
CA GLU A 112 -17.55 7.11 0.70
C GLU A 112 -16.99 6.00 1.61
N MET A 113 -16.19 5.10 1.06
CA MET A 113 -15.55 4.01 1.82
C MET A 113 -14.60 4.57 2.87
N LEU A 114 -13.79 5.58 2.55
CA LEU A 114 -12.87 6.22 3.47
C LEU A 114 -13.57 6.95 4.62
N HIS A 115 -14.73 7.54 4.38
CA HIS A 115 -15.52 8.21 5.44
C HIS A 115 -16.02 7.25 6.53
N ASN A 116 -16.23 6.00 6.18
CA ASN A 116 -16.77 4.96 7.07
C ASN A 116 -15.71 3.96 7.56
N THR A 117 -14.43 4.25 7.36
CA THR A 117 -13.39 3.27 7.68
C THR A 117 -13.05 3.21 9.17
N ALA A 118 -12.64 2.02 9.61
CA ALA A 118 -12.06 1.77 10.91
C ALA A 118 -10.71 2.49 11.14
N LEU A 119 -10.21 3.24 10.15
CA LEU A 119 -8.93 3.97 10.21
C LEU A 119 -9.08 5.45 10.62
N ARG A 120 -10.27 5.90 11.01
CA ARG A 120 -10.47 7.28 11.52
C ARG A 120 -9.81 7.45 12.89
N GLY A 121 -9.47 8.69 13.24
CA GLY A 121 -8.66 8.99 14.42
C GLY A 121 -9.23 8.52 15.75
N ASP A 122 -10.55 8.46 15.91
CA ASP A 122 -11.25 7.90 17.08
C ASP A 122 -11.14 6.37 17.13
N HIS A 123 -11.31 5.69 15.98
CA HIS A 123 -11.07 4.26 15.87
C HIS A 123 -9.60 3.89 16.07
N MET A 124 -8.67 4.70 15.57
CA MET A 124 -7.23 4.48 15.80
C MET A 124 -6.85 4.50 17.28
N ARG A 125 -7.50 5.35 18.10
CA ARG A 125 -7.32 5.32 19.56
C ARG A 125 -7.84 4.02 20.18
N GLN A 126 -8.94 3.49 19.67
CA GLN A 126 -9.47 2.20 20.11
C GLN A 126 -8.55 1.06 19.71
N HIS A 127 -7.96 1.09 18.52
CA HIS A 127 -6.97 0.09 18.07
C HIS A 127 -5.74 0.07 18.98
N ALA A 128 -5.27 1.23 19.45
CA ALA A 128 -4.16 1.33 20.39
C ALA A 128 -4.44 0.61 21.73
N VAL A 129 -5.69 0.36 22.08
CA VAL A 129 -6.09 -0.45 23.24
C VAL A 129 -6.26 -1.92 22.86
N THR A 130 -6.86 -2.18 21.71
CA THR A 130 -7.19 -3.54 21.25
C THR A 130 -5.94 -4.35 20.93
N ILE A 131 -4.96 -3.75 20.21
CA ILE A 131 -3.75 -4.46 19.78
C ILE A 131 -2.94 -4.99 20.98
N PRO A 132 -2.58 -4.19 22.01
CA PRO A 132 -1.89 -4.71 23.19
C PRO A 132 -2.66 -5.81 23.91
N HIS A 133 -3.98 -5.75 23.93
CA HIS A 133 -4.82 -6.78 24.55
C HIS A 133 -4.70 -8.12 23.82
N GLU A 134 -4.75 -8.13 22.48
CA GLU A 134 -4.55 -9.35 21.69
C GLU A 134 -3.12 -9.92 21.86
N VAL A 135 -2.10 -9.05 21.87
CA VAL A 135 -0.72 -9.46 22.14
C VAL A 135 -0.62 -10.14 23.51
N GLN A 136 -1.20 -9.53 24.55
CA GLN A 136 -1.17 -10.09 25.92
C GLN A 136 -1.89 -11.44 26.01
N ARG A 137 -3.00 -11.62 25.28
CA ARG A 137 -3.70 -12.92 25.21
C ARG A 137 -2.80 -14.00 24.66
N MET A 138 -2.12 -13.74 23.53
CA MET A 138 -1.26 -14.72 22.88
C MET A 138 -0.01 -15.02 23.72
N VAL A 139 0.61 -13.99 24.30
CA VAL A 139 1.78 -14.15 25.17
C VAL A 139 1.42 -14.89 26.48
N ALA A 140 0.20 -14.74 26.96
CA ALA A 140 -0.25 -15.43 28.18
C ALA A 140 -0.30 -16.98 28.03
N GLU A 141 -0.31 -17.48 26.80
CA GLU A 141 -0.22 -18.91 26.51
C GLU A 141 1.23 -19.46 26.60
N TRP A 142 2.22 -18.57 26.67
CA TRP A 142 3.62 -18.95 26.81
C TRP A 142 3.93 -19.41 28.23
N GLY A 143 4.80 -20.43 28.34
CA GLY A 143 5.39 -20.80 29.63
C GLY A 143 6.60 -19.94 29.98
N ASP A 144 7.31 -20.33 31.03
CA ASP A 144 8.55 -19.67 31.47
C ASP A 144 9.71 -19.89 30.49
N GLU A 145 9.69 -21.00 29.75
CA GLU A 145 10.68 -21.40 28.75
C GLU A 145 10.01 -22.13 27.59
N GLY A 146 10.55 -22.00 26.36
CA GLY A 146 10.04 -22.72 25.19
C GLY A 146 10.65 -22.22 23.88
N GLU A 147 10.23 -22.84 22.80
CA GLU A 147 10.53 -22.42 21.42
C GLU A 147 9.22 -22.16 20.69
N ILE A 148 9.23 -21.09 19.88
CA ILE A 148 8.09 -20.75 18.99
C ILE A 148 8.60 -20.48 17.59
N ASP A 149 7.79 -20.79 16.58
CA ASP A 149 7.97 -20.28 15.23
C ASP A 149 7.45 -18.84 15.18
N LEU A 150 8.38 -17.88 15.04
CA LEU A 150 8.03 -16.46 15.01
C LEU A 150 7.18 -16.10 13.79
N LEU A 151 7.37 -16.75 12.65
CA LEU A 151 6.63 -16.46 11.44
C LEU A 151 5.16 -16.88 11.58
N GLU A 152 4.92 -18.08 12.08
CA GLU A 152 3.57 -18.57 12.36
C GLU A 152 2.89 -17.70 13.42
N TRP A 153 3.59 -17.41 14.50
CA TRP A 153 3.06 -16.62 15.60
C TRP A 153 2.69 -15.19 15.18
N PHE A 154 3.54 -14.51 14.40
CA PHE A 154 3.22 -13.19 13.88
C PHE A 154 2.12 -13.21 12.81
N SER A 155 2.01 -14.27 12.04
CA SER A 155 0.90 -14.46 11.10
C SER A 155 -0.43 -14.51 11.84
N GLU A 156 -0.53 -15.34 12.88
CA GLU A 156 -1.70 -15.41 13.76
C GLU A 156 -2.00 -14.05 14.44
N LEU A 157 -1.00 -13.44 15.05
CA LEU A 157 -1.16 -12.15 15.71
C LEU A 157 -1.69 -11.08 14.76
N THR A 158 -1.19 -11.04 13.53
CA THR A 158 -1.62 -10.09 12.50
C THR A 158 -3.08 -10.31 12.13
N ILE A 159 -3.51 -11.55 11.94
CA ILE A 159 -4.91 -11.89 11.65
C ILE A 159 -5.81 -11.51 12.83
N TYR A 160 -5.43 -11.83 14.04
CA TYR A 160 -6.23 -11.57 15.22
C TYR A 160 -6.37 -10.07 15.50
N THR A 161 -5.28 -9.32 15.45
CA THR A 161 -5.30 -7.88 15.65
C THR A 161 -6.07 -7.15 14.55
N SER A 162 -5.86 -7.52 13.28
CA SER A 162 -6.59 -6.95 12.15
C SER A 162 -8.08 -7.24 12.24
N SER A 163 -8.46 -8.46 12.55
CA SER A 163 -9.87 -8.86 12.67
C SER A 163 -10.53 -8.13 13.84
N ALA A 164 -9.89 -8.03 15.00
CA ALA A 164 -10.41 -7.33 16.16
C ALA A 164 -10.58 -5.82 15.90
N CYS A 165 -9.62 -5.21 15.20
CA CYS A 165 -9.61 -3.77 14.91
C CYS A 165 -10.54 -3.36 13.77
N LEU A 166 -10.53 -4.11 12.66
CA LEU A 166 -11.20 -3.70 11.42
C LEU A 166 -12.60 -4.27 11.27
N ILE A 167 -12.85 -5.47 11.79
CA ILE A 167 -14.15 -6.15 11.69
C ILE A 167 -14.89 -6.10 13.02
N GLY A 168 -14.18 -6.33 14.13
CA GLY A 168 -14.70 -6.21 15.48
C GLY A 168 -14.52 -7.46 16.34
N PRO A 169 -14.68 -7.32 17.66
CA PRO A 169 -14.37 -8.38 18.62
C PRO A 169 -15.23 -9.63 18.46
N LYS A 170 -16.49 -9.50 18.08
CA LYS A 170 -17.37 -10.66 17.87
C LYS A 170 -16.89 -11.57 16.72
N PHE A 171 -16.36 -10.99 15.67
CA PHE A 171 -15.77 -11.75 14.57
C PHE A 171 -14.44 -12.38 15.03
N ARG A 172 -13.61 -11.61 15.73
CA ARG A 172 -12.35 -12.11 16.30
C ARG A 172 -12.53 -13.34 17.19
N GLU A 173 -13.59 -13.41 17.99
CA GLU A 173 -13.90 -14.53 18.87
C GLU A 173 -14.23 -15.84 18.11
N GLN A 174 -14.59 -15.73 16.83
CA GLN A 174 -14.90 -16.88 15.98
C GLN A 174 -13.67 -17.41 15.22
N LEU A 175 -12.55 -16.68 15.26
CA LEU A 175 -11.32 -17.09 14.60
C LEU A 175 -10.50 -18.00 15.50
N ASP A 176 -9.99 -19.07 14.90
CA ASP A 176 -8.99 -19.94 15.49
C ASP A 176 -7.75 -20.05 14.58
N SER A 177 -6.73 -20.80 15.00
CA SER A 177 -5.46 -20.95 14.29
C SER A 177 -5.59 -21.43 12.82
N ARG A 178 -6.69 -22.05 12.45
CA ARG A 178 -6.93 -22.50 11.06
C ARG A 178 -7.07 -21.36 10.06
N PHE A 179 -7.34 -20.14 10.51
CA PHE A 179 -7.42 -18.97 9.65
C PHE A 179 -6.04 -18.32 9.40
N ALA A 180 -5.00 -18.75 10.09
CA ALA A 180 -3.63 -18.25 9.93
C ALA A 180 -2.80 -19.06 8.90
N HIS A 181 -3.34 -20.19 8.46
CA HIS A 181 -2.76 -21.11 7.48
C HIS A 181 -3.67 -21.22 6.26
#